data_0b40d9d76560280b3c61cc4a9d3f05a7
#
_entry.id   0b40d9d76560280b3c61cc4a9d3f05a7
#
_cell.length_a   1.000
_cell.length_b   1.000
_cell.length_c   1.000
_cell.angle_alpha   90.00
_cell.angle_beta   90.00
_cell.angle_gamma   90.00
#
_symmetry.space_group_name_H-M   'P 1'
#
loop_
_entity.id
_entity.type
_entity.pdbx_description
1 polymer ?
#
loop_
_entity_poly.entity_id
_entity_poly.type
_entity_poly.pdbx_seq_one_letter_code
_entity_poly.pdbx_strand_id
1 'polypeptide(L)'
;MQTNVVSAQEWEAARQNLLLKEKALTHARDAMAAERRRMPWLAVEKNYEFDTPKGKASLRDLFEGRHQLIVYRAFYEPGVFGWPDHACRGCSMVADQVAHVAHLNARDTTLAFVSRAPQADIARQKARMGWEMIPWYTITDSFDADFDVGEWHGTNVFFRDGDKIFRTYFINSRGDEQMGGTWNYLDITPLGRQEVWEDSPAGYPQTPTYKWWNWHDSYVEGAAPDKRWVEVSDAGEAAFRNKQAGAKP
;
A
#
# COMPACT_ATOMS: atom_id res chain seq x y z
N MET A 1 -16.90 -22.11 17.63
CA MET A 1 -16.40 -22.63 16.32
C MET A 1 -16.67 -24.11 16.25
N GLN A 2 -17.32 -24.58 15.22
CA GLN A 2 -17.47 -26.03 14.98
C GLN A 2 -16.33 -26.42 14.02
N THR A 3 -15.35 -27.15 14.53
CA THR A 3 -14.19 -27.64 13.78
C THR A 3 -14.50 -29.00 13.19
N ASN A 4 -14.35 -29.16 11.88
CA ASN A 4 -14.46 -30.46 11.23
C ASN A 4 -13.10 -31.16 11.29
N VAL A 5 -12.94 -32.09 12.24
CA VAL A 5 -11.73 -32.91 12.39
C VAL A 5 -11.88 -34.18 11.57
N VAL A 6 -10.94 -34.41 10.67
CA VAL A 6 -10.98 -35.54 9.72
C VAL A 6 -9.71 -36.39 9.81
N SER A 7 -9.69 -37.52 9.12
CA SER A 7 -8.49 -38.37 8.99
C SER A 7 -7.39 -37.65 8.16
N ALA A 8 -6.14 -38.09 8.32
CA ALA A 8 -5.01 -37.56 7.51
C ALA A 8 -5.23 -37.73 6.00
N GLN A 9 -5.85 -38.84 5.59
CA GLN A 9 -6.15 -39.10 4.19
C GLN A 9 -7.21 -38.14 3.63
N GLU A 10 -8.27 -37.87 4.38
CA GLU A 10 -9.31 -36.91 3.98
C GLU A 10 -8.75 -35.48 3.94
N TRP A 11 -7.89 -35.13 4.94
CA TRP A 11 -7.21 -33.82 4.95
C TRP A 11 -6.32 -33.65 3.71
N GLU A 12 -5.51 -34.66 3.36
CA GLU A 12 -4.63 -34.60 2.19
C GLU A 12 -5.45 -34.50 0.89
N ALA A 13 -6.56 -35.21 0.77
CA ALA A 13 -7.43 -35.09 -0.40
C ALA A 13 -8.01 -33.66 -0.54
N ALA A 14 -8.44 -33.07 0.54
CA ALA A 14 -8.92 -31.68 0.56
C ALA A 14 -7.78 -30.69 0.21
N ARG A 15 -6.57 -30.90 0.75
CA ARG A 15 -5.38 -30.10 0.47
C ARG A 15 -4.99 -30.16 -1.02
N GLN A 16 -5.04 -31.35 -1.64
CA GLN A 16 -4.77 -31.48 -3.07
C GLN A 16 -5.79 -30.76 -3.95
N ASN A 17 -7.08 -30.78 -3.58
CA ASN A 17 -8.10 -30.02 -4.29
C ASN A 17 -7.87 -28.50 -4.19
N LEU A 18 -7.45 -28.02 -3.02
CA LEU A 18 -7.09 -26.61 -2.83
C LEU A 18 -5.85 -26.23 -3.66
N LEU A 19 -4.83 -27.10 -3.69
CA LEU A 19 -3.60 -26.88 -4.47
C LEU A 19 -3.86 -26.68 -5.97
N LEU A 20 -4.87 -27.34 -6.55
CA LEU A 20 -5.24 -27.10 -7.95
C LEU A 20 -5.71 -25.66 -8.18
N LYS A 21 -6.50 -25.12 -7.24
CA LYS A 21 -6.97 -23.72 -7.29
C LYS A 21 -5.83 -22.73 -7.08
N GLU A 22 -4.93 -23.01 -6.14
CA GLU A 22 -3.74 -22.18 -5.88
C GLU A 22 -2.82 -22.10 -7.12
N LYS A 23 -2.62 -23.22 -7.83
CA LYS A 23 -1.88 -23.24 -9.09
C LYS A 23 -2.57 -22.41 -10.18
N ALA A 24 -3.88 -22.54 -10.31
CA ALA A 24 -4.65 -21.76 -11.27
C ALA A 24 -4.55 -20.25 -10.97
N LEU A 25 -4.62 -19.86 -9.70
CA LEU A 25 -4.44 -18.47 -9.28
C LEU A 25 -3.02 -17.95 -9.58
N THR A 26 -1.98 -18.77 -9.39
CA THR A 26 -0.60 -18.42 -9.74
C THR A 26 -0.49 -18.14 -11.23
N HIS A 27 -1.00 -19.01 -12.10
CA HIS A 27 -1.01 -18.79 -13.55
C HIS A 27 -1.81 -17.54 -13.96
N ALA A 28 -2.95 -17.27 -13.31
CA ALA A 28 -3.72 -16.07 -13.58
C ALA A 28 -2.96 -14.78 -13.19
N ARG A 29 -2.23 -14.80 -12.07
CA ARG A 29 -1.34 -13.69 -11.67
C ARG A 29 -0.21 -13.46 -12.67
N ASP A 30 0.41 -14.53 -13.15
CA ASP A 30 1.48 -14.44 -14.17
C ASP A 30 0.95 -13.85 -15.48
N ALA A 31 -0.23 -14.27 -15.92
CA ALA A 31 -0.91 -13.74 -17.11
C ALA A 31 -1.20 -12.24 -16.96
N MET A 32 -1.79 -11.83 -15.84
CA MET A 32 -2.05 -10.43 -15.54
C MET A 32 -0.77 -9.58 -15.49
N ALA A 33 0.31 -10.11 -14.91
CA ALA A 33 1.61 -9.43 -14.92
C ALA A 33 2.17 -9.28 -16.34
N ALA A 34 1.93 -10.26 -17.22
CA ALA A 34 2.29 -10.18 -18.62
C ALA A 34 1.47 -9.11 -19.37
N GLU A 35 0.19 -8.95 -19.05
CA GLU A 35 -0.66 -7.88 -19.60
C GLU A 35 -0.18 -6.51 -19.14
N ARG A 36 0.15 -6.32 -17.86
CA ARG A 36 0.72 -5.05 -17.35
C ARG A 36 1.98 -4.65 -18.11
N ARG A 37 2.86 -5.58 -18.47
CA ARG A 37 4.05 -5.29 -19.27
C ARG A 37 3.75 -4.85 -20.70
N ARG A 38 2.53 -5.06 -21.18
CA ARG A 38 2.06 -4.65 -22.51
C ARG A 38 1.19 -3.41 -22.50
N MET A 39 0.87 -2.88 -21.32
CA MET A 39 0.10 -1.63 -21.22
C MET A 39 0.83 -0.49 -21.92
N PRO A 40 0.11 0.42 -22.59
CA PRO A 40 0.70 1.65 -23.12
C PRO A 40 1.21 2.52 -21.98
N TRP A 41 2.25 3.29 -22.24
CA TRP A 41 2.86 4.19 -21.29
C TRP A 41 2.38 5.63 -21.53
N LEU A 42 2.20 6.39 -20.46
CA LEU A 42 1.84 7.81 -20.51
C LEU A 42 3.12 8.65 -20.31
N ALA A 43 3.44 9.52 -21.27
CA ALA A 43 4.57 10.43 -21.13
C ALA A 43 4.34 11.44 -19.99
N VAL A 44 5.37 11.67 -19.19
CA VAL A 44 5.39 12.67 -18.11
C VAL A 44 6.23 13.85 -18.58
N GLU A 45 5.55 14.91 -19.02
CA GLU A 45 6.21 16.08 -19.60
C GLU A 45 6.52 17.18 -18.57
N LYS A 46 5.78 17.18 -17.45
CA LYS A 46 5.93 18.16 -16.38
C LYS A 46 7.08 17.78 -15.46
N ASN A 47 7.87 18.77 -15.08
CA ASN A 47 8.89 18.64 -14.05
C ASN A 47 8.23 18.74 -12.68
N TYR A 48 8.49 17.77 -11.82
CA TYR A 48 8.03 17.75 -10.42
C TYR A 48 9.22 17.92 -9.49
N GLU A 49 8.99 18.63 -8.38
CA GLU A 49 9.99 18.90 -7.37
C GLU A 49 9.56 18.40 -5.99
N PHE A 50 10.50 17.85 -5.27
CA PHE A 50 10.30 17.30 -3.93
C PHE A 50 11.34 17.86 -2.97
N ASP A 51 10.95 18.03 -1.68
CA ASP A 51 11.94 18.25 -0.63
C ASP A 51 12.51 16.90 -0.16
N THR A 52 13.81 16.93 0.10
CA THR A 52 14.58 15.79 0.65
C THR A 52 15.36 16.25 1.87
N PRO A 53 15.94 15.33 2.66
CA PRO A 53 16.87 15.72 3.73
C PRO A 53 18.09 16.50 3.25
N LYS A 54 18.39 16.47 1.95
CA LYS A 54 19.57 17.11 1.34
C LYS A 54 19.25 18.33 0.47
N GLY A 55 18.00 18.78 0.47
CA GLY A 55 17.51 19.88 -0.38
C GLY A 55 16.46 19.43 -1.39
N LYS A 56 16.41 20.06 -2.56
CA LYS A 56 15.44 19.74 -3.61
C LYS A 56 15.88 18.56 -4.47
N ALA A 57 14.89 17.80 -4.94
CA ALA A 57 15.09 16.74 -5.93
C ALA A 57 13.96 16.79 -6.97
N SER A 58 14.27 16.43 -8.20
CA SER A 58 13.27 16.24 -9.27
C SER A 58 12.71 14.81 -9.23
N LEU A 59 11.61 14.58 -9.98
CA LEU A 59 11.10 13.20 -10.16
C LEU A 59 12.19 12.28 -10.73
N ARG A 60 13.07 12.80 -11.59
CA ARG A 60 14.21 12.05 -12.13
C ARG A 60 15.20 11.59 -11.05
N ASP A 61 15.45 12.42 -10.07
CA ASP A 61 16.39 12.10 -8.99
C ASP A 61 15.86 10.97 -8.10
N LEU A 62 14.54 10.83 -7.98
CA LEU A 62 13.91 9.75 -7.21
C LEU A 62 14.20 8.35 -7.77
N PHE A 63 14.58 8.25 -9.04
CA PHE A 63 15.03 6.99 -9.64
C PHE A 63 16.39 6.51 -9.10
N GLU A 64 17.15 7.37 -8.46
CA GLU A 64 18.49 7.05 -7.94
C GLU A 64 19.42 6.38 -8.97
N GLY A 65 19.32 6.84 -10.23
CA GLY A 65 20.09 6.31 -11.35
C GLY A 65 19.50 5.07 -12.04
N ARG A 66 18.45 4.45 -11.48
CA ARG A 66 17.78 3.25 -12.03
C ARG A 66 16.76 3.63 -13.09
N HIS A 67 16.30 2.64 -13.88
CA HIS A 67 15.30 2.87 -14.93
C HIS A 67 13.86 2.74 -14.44
N GLN A 68 13.60 2.06 -13.34
CA GLN A 68 12.26 1.84 -12.81
C GLN A 68 12.09 2.51 -11.45
N LEU A 69 10.94 3.14 -11.24
CA LEU A 69 10.59 3.80 -9.99
C LEU A 69 9.17 3.42 -9.58
N ILE A 70 9.03 2.90 -8.37
CA ILE A 70 7.76 2.70 -7.70
C ILE A 70 7.60 3.82 -6.67
N VAL A 71 6.52 4.58 -6.77
CA VAL A 71 6.22 5.68 -5.83
C VAL A 71 4.92 5.38 -5.11
N TYR A 72 5.02 5.15 -3.81
CA TYR A 72 3.86 5.08 -2.94
C TYR A 72 3.55 6.45 -2.34
N ARG A 73 2.37 6.99 -2.62
CA ARG A 73 1.87 8.20 -1.95
C ARG A 73 1.27 7.80 -0.61
N ALA A 74 1.97 8.10 0.48
CA ALA A 74 1.47 7.94 1.83
C ALA A 74 0.64 9.17 2.23
N PHE A 75 -0.53 8.94 2.83
CA PHE A 75 -1.43 10.02 3.22
C PHE A 75 -1.02 10.62 4.57
N TYR A 76 0.17 11.20 4.61
CA TYR A 76 0.76 11.91 5.73
C TYR A 76 0.85 13.39 5.39
N GLU A 77 0.07 14.21 6.07
CA GLU A 77 0.06 15.64 5.84
C GLU A 77 -0.46 16.41 7.06
N PRO A 78 0.00 17.66 7.26
CA PRO A 78 -0.43 18.50 8.39
C PRO A 78 -1.95 18.61 8.48
N GLY A 79 -2.49 18.39 9.69
CA GLY A 79 -3.93 18.48 9.95
C GLY A 79 -4.75 17.27 9.51
N VAL A 80 -4.14 16.27 8.86
CA VAL A 80 -4.81 15.04 8.41
C VAL A 80 -4.50 13.90 9.36
N PHE A 81 -5.50 13.12 9.76
CA PHE A 81 -5.38 12.00 10.70
C PHE A 81 -4.63 12.32 12.01
N GLY A 82 -4.61 13.61 12.39
CA GLY A 82 -3.92 14.06 13.59
C GLY A 82 -2.40 14.14 13.47
N TRP A 83 -1.88 14.19 12.23
CA TRP A 83 -0.45 14.42 11.99
C TRP A 83 0.05 15.70 12.71
N PRO A 84 1.22 15.71 13.36
CA PRO A 84 2.28 14.67 13.34
C PRO A 84 2.18 13.61 14.45
N ASP A 85 1.26 13.75 15.40
CA ASP A 85 1.15 12.83 16.55
C ASP A 85 0.50 11.50 16.18
N HIS A 86 -0.35 11.53 15.15
CA HIS A 86 -0.99 10.38 14.52
C HIS A 86 -0.84 10.49 13.00
N ALA A 87 -1.06 9.39 12.29
CA ALA A 87 -1.02 9.34 10.83
C ALA A 87 -1.96 8.27 10.27
N CYS A 88 -2.09 8.22 8.95
CA CYS A 88 -2.80 7.16 8.25
C CYS A 88 -2.23 5.78 8.64
N ARG A 89 -3.00 4.98 9.35
CA ARG A 89 -2.59 3.65 9.84
C ARG A 89 -2.39 2.65 8.70
N GLY A 90 -3.25 2.72 7.69
CA GLY A 90 -3.09 1.90 6.48
C GLY A 90 -1.78 2.16 5.76
N CYS A 91 -1.40 3.45 5.59
CA CYS A 91 -0.13 3.81 4.99
C CYS A 91 1.07 3.36 5.87
N SER A 92 0.91 3.40 7.20
CA SER A 92 1.92 2.90 8.13
C SER A 92 2.09 1.38 8.00
N MET A 93 0.98 0.67 7.90
CA MET A 93 0.98 -0.76 7.69
C MET A 93 1.62 -1.16 6.35
N VAL A 94 1.44 -0.35 5.29
CA VAL A 94 2.16 -0.54 4.01
C VAL A 94 3.66 -0.31 4.19
N ALA A 95 4.07 0.72 4.94
CA ALA A 95 5.48 1.00 5.22
C ALA A 95 6.16 -0.13 6.01
N ASP A 96 5.47 -0.71 7.00
CA ASP A 96 5.95 -1.85 7.80
C ASP A 96 6.20 -3.12 6.95
N GLN A 97 5.58 -3.21 5.79
CA GLN A 97 5.65 -4.39 4.92
C GLN A 97 6.63 -4.23 3.75
N VAL A 98 7.35 -3.11 3.69
CA VAL A 98 8.39 -2.91 2.67
C VAL A 98 9.52 -3.91 2.92
N ALA A 99 9.70 -4.82 1.97
CA ALA A 99 10.84 -5.73 1.96
C ALA A 99 12.16 -4.95 1.80
N HIS A 100 13.30 -5.57 2.12
CA HIS A 100 14.59 -4.92 1.99
C HIS A 100 14.81 -4.44 0.54
N VAL A 101 14.95 -3.12 0.38
CA VAL A 101 14.97 -2.45 -0.94
C VAL A 101 16.09 -2.93 -1.87
N ALA A 102 17.17 -3.51 -1.33
CA ALA A 102 18.25 -4.07 -2.15
C ALA A 102 17.78 -5.12 -3.17
N HIS A 103 16.69 -5.85 -2.87
CA HIS A 103 16.13 -6.82 -3.82
C HIS A 103 15.51 -6.14 -5.04
N LEU A 104 14.84 -5.01 -4.85
CA LEU A 104 14.32 -4.18 -5.94
C LEU A 104 15.46 -3.49 -6.69
N ASN A 105 16.41 -2.93 -5.95
CA ASN A 105 17.58 -2.24 -6.53
C ASN A 105 18.39 -3.17 -7.44
N ALA A 106 18.55 -4.45 -7.08
CA ALA A 106 19.21 -5.47 -7.90
C ALA A 106 18.44 -5.78 -9.21
N ARG A 107 17.20 -5.31 -9.33
CA ARG A 107 16.37 -5.39 -10.53
C ARG A 107 16.09 -4.02 -11.15
N ASP A 108 17.05 -3.11 -11.01
CA ASP A 108 17.01 -1.79 -11.62
C ASP A 108 15.74 -0.99 -11.25
N THR A 109 15.28 -1.16 -10.00
CA THR A 109 14.03 -0.60 -9.51
C THR A 109 14.26 0.14 -8.19
N THR A 110 13.83 1.39 -8.09
CA THR A 110 13.77 2.15 -6.85
C THR A 110 12.35 2.12 -6.31
N LEU A 111 12.20 1.93 -5.01
CA LEU A 111 10.97 2.19 -4.28
C LEU A 111 11.15 3.46 -3.46
N ALA A 112 10.24 4.40 -3.60
CA ALA A 112 10.20 5.63 -2.83
C ALA A 112 8.80 5.88 -2.27
N PHE A 113 8.73 6.50 -1.10
CA PHE A 113 7.51 7.05 -0.54
C PHE A 113 7.50 8.56 -0.75
N VAL A 114 6.31 9.10 -0.96
CA VAL A 114 6.07 10.55 -1.03
C VAL A 114 4.86 10.92 -0.18
N SER A 115 4.89 12.11 0.40
CA SER A 115 3.75 12.66 1.16
C SER A 115 3.87 14.18 1.24
N ARG A 116 2.85 14.87 1.74
CA ARG A 116 2.92 16.32 2.01
C ARG A 116 3.47 16.66 3.39
N ALA A 117 3.87 15.66 4.18
CA ALA A 117 4.48 15.87 5.48
C ALA A 117 5.85 16.56 5.34
N PRO A 118 6.20 17.51 6.22
CA PRO A 118 7.53 18.11 6.27
C PRO A 118 8.64 17.08 6.52
N GLN A 119 9.82 17.27 5.93
CA GLN A 119 10.95 16.35 6.06
C GLN A 119 11.37 16.09 7.51
N ALA A 120 11.29 17.09 8.39
CA ALA A 120 11.60 16.94 9.82
C ALA A 120 10.65 15.93 10.50
N ASP A 121 9.37 15.99 10.15
CA ASP A 121 8.36 15.07 10.70
C ASP A 121 8.52 13.67 10.12
N ILE A 122 8.79 13.57 8.82
CA ILE A 122 9.09 12.29 8.16
C ILE A 122 10.29 11.62 8.83
N ALA A 123 11.38 12.37 9.07
CA ALA A 123 12.58 11.84 9.72
C ALA A 123 12.28 11.30 11.13
N ARG A 124 11.50 12.04 11.92
CA ARG A 124 11.08 11.61 13.26
C ARG A 124 10.23 10.34 13.21
N GLN A 125 9.26 10.29 12.30
CA GLN A 125 8.40 9.12 12.15
C GLN A 125 9.17 7.89 11.68
N LYS A 126 10.08 8.05 10.73
CA LYS A 126 10.94 6.97 10.25
C LYS A 126 11.80 6.41 11.38
N ALA A 127 12.42 7.27 12.20
CA ALA A 127 13.22 6.85 13.34
C ALA A 127 12.38 6.11 14.40
N ARG A 128 11.13 6.58 14.68
CA ARG A 128 10.21 5.90 15.60
C ARG A 128 9.83 4.50 15.11
N MET A 129 9.56 4.37 13.81
CA MET A 129 8.97 3.16 13.23
C MET A 129 10.01 2.23 12.58
N GLY A 130 11.29 2.54 12.62
CA GLY A 130 12.32 1.70 12.02
C GLY A 130 12.33 1.68 10.49
N TRP A 131 11.86 2.76 9.84
CA TRP A 131 11.73 2.84 8.37
C TRP A 131 12.90 3.54 7.69
N GLU A 132 14.09 3.58 8.28
CA GLU A 132 15.26 4.32 7.78
C GLU A 132 15.62 3.92 6.34
N MET A 133 15.40 2.66 5.98
CA MET A 133 15.72 2.16 4.65
C MET A 133 14.80 2.68 3.53
N ILE A 134 13.63 3.26 3.87
CA ILE A 134 12.65 3.72 2.88
C ILE A 134 12.99 5.15 2.46
N PRO A 135 13.37 5.42 1.20
CA PRO A 135 13.45 6.79 0.68
C PRO A 135 12.07 7.47 0.79
N TRP A 136 12.00 8.65 1.42
CA TRP A 136 10.73 9.33 1.62
C TRP A 136 10.88 10.83 1.40
N TYR A 137 10.08 11.38 0.49
CA TYR A 137 10.20 12.75 0.00
C TYR A 137 8.93 13.55 0.25
N THR A 138 9.06 14.89 0.39
CA THR A 138 7.92 15.79 0.55
C THR A 138 7.48 16.32 -0.81
N ILE A 139 6.21 16.13 -1.15
CA ILE A 139 5.57 16.72 -2.33
C ILE A 139 5.41 18.22 -2.11
N THR A 140 5.94 19.04 -3.03
CA THR A 140 5.87 20.51 -2.95
C THR A 140 4.97 21.15 -4.01
N ASP A 141 4.55 20.38 -5.00
CA ASP A 141 3.73 20.81 -6.13
C ASP A 141 2.44 19.98 -6.31
N SER A 142 1.94 19.83 -7.51
CA SER A 142 0.71 19.07 -7.83
C SER A 142 0.95 17.61 -8.18
N PHE A 143 2.12 17.03 -7.89
CA PHE A 143 2.45 15.64 -8.25
C PHE A 143 1.36 14.65 -7.85
N ASP A 144 0.89 14.70 -6.63
CA ASP A 144 -0.13 13.78 -6.14
C ASP A 144 -1.49 13.97 -6.84
N ALA A 145 -1.90 15.20 -7.08
CA ALA A 145 -3.13 15.51 -7.80
C ALA A 145 -3.05 15.10 -9.28
N ASP A 146 -1.91 15.35 -9.95
CA ASP A 146 -1.70 15.01 -11.35
C ASP A 146 -1.64 13.49 -11.59
N PHE A 147 -1.36 12.70 -10.55
CA PHE A 147 -1.29 11.23 -10.60
C PHE A 147 -2.38 10.52 -9.81
N ASP A 148 -3.56 11.16 -9.65
CA ASP A 148 -4.80 10.59 -9.08
C ASP A 148 -4.71 10.20 -7.58
N VAL A 149 -3.80 10.82 -6.83
CA VAL A 149 -3.59 10.53 -5.40
C VAL A 149 -3.58 11.80 -4.51
N GLY A 150 -4.21 12.88 -4.96
CA GLY A 150 -4.16 14.18 -4.28
C GLY A 150 -4.70 14.22 -2.85
N GLU A 151 -5.70 13.41 -2.52
CA GLU A 151 -6.32 13.36 -1.19
C GLU A 151 -6.41 11.94 -0.62
N TRP A 152 -5.55 11.05 -1.10
CA TRP A 152 -5.59 9.64 -0.71
C TRP A 152 -4.21 9.00 -0.82
N HIS A 153 -4.16 7.69 -0.83
CA HIS A 153 -2.96 6.89 -1.06
C HIS A 153 -3.02 6.18 -2.40
N GLY A 154 -1.89 5.73 -2.88
CA GLY A 154 -1.79 4.91 -4.08
C GLY A 154 -0.35 4.74 -4.54
N THR A 155 -0.16 3.76 -5.40
CA THR A 155 1.13 3.38 -5.94
C THR A 155 1.18 3.68 -7.43
N ASN A 156 2.06 4.58 -7.83
CA ASN A 156 2.39 4.86 -9.22
C ASN A 156 3.71 4.17 -9.60
N VAL A 157 3.80 3.70 -10.82
CA VAL A 157 5.02 3.12 -11.37
C VAL A 157 5.46 3.91 -12.59
N PHE A 158 6.75 4.25 -12.61
CA PHE A 158 7.35 5.01 -13.68
C PHE A 158 8.52 4.25 -14.29
N PHE A 159 8.78 4.53 -15.56
CA PHE A 159 9.97 4.08 -16.29
C PHE A 159 10.70 5.28 -16.87
N ARG A 160 12.02 5.22 -16.85
CA ARG A 160 12.89 6.25 -17.41
C ARG A 160 13.68 5.69 -18.60
N ASP A 161 13.60 6.37 -19.74
CA ASP A 161 14.42 6.11 -20.92
C ASP A 161 15.20 7.39 -21.28
N GLY A 162 16.48 7.40 -20.99
CA GLY A 162 17.30 8.60 -21.09
C GLY A 162 16.73 9.75 -20.24
N ASP A 163 16.30 10.83 -20.91
CA ASP A 163 15.72 12.01 -20.27
C ASP A 163 14.19 11.96 -20.18
N LYS A 164 13.56 10.97 -20.79
CA LYS A 164 12.10 10.82 -20.80
C LYS A 164 11.64 9.97 -19.65
N ILE A 165 10.53 10.37 -19.04
CA ILE A 165 9.86 9.63 -17.97
C ILE A 165 8.45 9.26 -18.45
N PHE A 166 8.03 8.06 -18.12
CA PHE A 166 6.72 7.53 -18.46
C PHE A 166 6.04 6.96 -17.22
N ARG A 167 4.74 7.24 -17.03
CA ARG A 167 3.89 6.50 -16.11
C ARG A 167 3.47 5.20 -16.78
N THR A 168 3.77 4.08 -16.16
CA THR A 168 3.54 2.74 -16.73
C THR A 168 2.42 1.98 -16.05
N TYR A 169 2.13 2.29 -14.77
CA TYR A 169 1.08 1.61 -14.01
C TYR A 169 0.62 2.46 -12.81
N PHE A 170 -0.60 2.20 -12.37
CA PHE A 170 -1.19 2.76 -11.17
C PHE A 170 -2.05 1.72 -10.46
N ILE A 171 -2.02 1.71 -9.14
CA ILE A 171 -2.88 0.89 -8.28
C ILE A 171 -3.15 1.60 -6.96
N ASN A 172 -4.33 1.42 -6.39
CA ASN A 172 -4.70 1.96 -5.09
C ASN A 172 -5.72 1.08 -4.36
N SER A 173 -6.18 1.53 -3.20
CA SER A 173 -7.19 0.86 -2.36
C SER A 173 -6.80 -0.60 -2.10
N ARG A 174 -7.74 -1.53 -2.17
CA ARG A 174 -7.44 -2.96 -1.97
C ARG A 174 -6.41 -3.53 -2.95
N GLY A 175 -6.20 -2.88 -4.07
CA GLY A 175 -5.15 -3.28 -5.01
C GLY A 175 -3.75 -3.24 -4.40
N ASP A 176 -3.48 -2.30 -3.50
CA ASP A 176 -2.18 -2.18 -2.81
C ASP A 176 -1.92 -3.34 -1.84
N GLU A 177 -2.95 -4.03 -1.34
CA GLU A 177 -2.83 -5.15 -0.39
C GLU A 177 -2.02 -6.32 -0.95
N GLN A 178 -2.01 -6.52 -2.27
CA GLN A 178 -1.22 -7.58 -2.90
C GLN A 178 0.29 -7.46 -2.65
N MET A 179 0.77 -6.27 -2.29
CA MET A 179 2.19 -6.00 -2.00
C MET A 179 2.51 -6.21 -0.51
N GLY A 180 1.50 -6.45 0.33
CA GLY A 180 1.66 -6.56 1.77
C GLY A 180 1.71 -8.00 2.27
N GLY A 181 2.77 -8.36 3.00
CA GLY A 181 2.96 -9.68 3.58
C GLY A 181 1.91 -10.00 4.65
N THR A 182 1.50 -9.04 5.46
CA THR A 182 0.54 -9.25 6.56
C THR A 182 -0.79 -9.80 6.05
N TRP A 183 -1.35 -9.21 5.00
CA TRP A 183 -2.61 -9.70 4.42
C TRP A 183 -2.47 -11.11 3.85
N ASN A 184 -1.38 -11.39 3.13
CA ASN A 184 -1.12 -12.71 2.58
C ASN A 184 -0.92 -13.77 3.68
N TYR A 185 -0.28 -13.42 4.80
CA TYR A 185 -0.15 -14.33 5.95
C TYR A 185 -1.49 -14.59 6.63
N LEU A 186 -2.33 -13.59 6.82
CA LEU A 186 -3.66 -13.78 7.41
C LEU A 186 -4.55 -14.63 6.51
N ASP A 187 -4.51 -14.44 5.20
CA ASP A 187 -5.31 -15.19 4.23
C ASP A 187 -5.04 -16.70 4.23
N ILE A 188 -3.90 -17.16 4.74
CA ILE A 188 -3.60 -18.60 4.89
C ILE A 188 -3.89 -19.14 6.30
N THR A 189 -4.40 -18.32 7.21
CA THR A 189 -4.79 -18.75 8.56
C THR A 189 -6.25 -19.21 8.62
N PRO A 190 -6.63 -20.06 9.59
CA PRO A 190 -8.00 -20.54 9.70
C PRO A 190 -9.04 -19.44 9.93
N LEU A 191 -8.66 -18.30 10.52
CA LEU A 191 -9.58 -17.21 10.83
C LEU A 191 -9.56 -16.11 9.76
N GLY A 192 -8.62 -16.15 8.81
CA GLY A 192 -8.45 -15.11 7.80
C GLY A 192 -8.09 -13.74 8.41
N ARG A 193 -8.55 -12.68 7.81
CA ARG A 193 -8.35 -11.28 8.26
C ARG A 193 -9.35 -10.86 9.34
N GLN A 194 -10.35 -11.69 9.58
CA GLN A 194 -11.41 -11.48 10.56
C GLN A 194 -12.25 -10.22 10.30
N GLU A 195 -12.50 -9.93 9.04
CA GLU A 195 -13.25 -8.75 8.60
C GLU A 195 -14.62 -9.14 8.03
N VAL A 196 -15.63 -8.29 8.19
CA VAL A 196 -17.04 -8.54 7.84
C VAL A 196 -17.31 -8.83 6.35
N TRP A 197 -16.37 -8.55 5.47
CA TRP A 197 -16.50 -8.83 4.03
C TRP A 197 -16.08 -10.26 3.66
N GLU A 198 -15.39 -10.97 4.56
CA GLU A 198 -14.93 -12.33 4.30
C GLU A 198 -16.10 -13.33 4.37
N ASP A 199 -16.11 -14.28 3.45
CA ASP A 199 -17.01 -15.44 3.51
C ASP A 199 -16.47 -16.46 4.53
N SER A 200 -16.80 -16.23 5.79
CA SER A 200 -16.32 -17.03 6.93
C SER A 200 -17.45 -17.88 7.52
N PRO A 201 -17.14 -19.09 8.04
CA PRO A 201 -18.11 -19.93 8.71
C PRO A 201 -18.77 -19.22 9.91
N ALA A 202 -20.00 -19.59 10.24
CA ALA A 202 -20.73 -19.03 11.36
C ALA A 202 -19.95 -19.15 12.68
N GLY A 203 -19.93 -18.06 13.46
CA GLY A 203 -19.24 -18.00 14.75
C GLY A 203 -17.74 -17.67 14.67
N TYR A 204 -17.21 -17.41 13.48
CA TYR A 204 -15.86 -16.85 13.34
C TYR A 204 -15.86 -15.36 13.70
N PRO A 205 -14.76 -14.85 14.30
CA PRO A 205 -14.68 -13.44 14.64
C PRO A 205 -14.71 -12.59 13.36
N GLN A 206 -15.48 -11.50 13.41
CA GLN A 206 -15.57 -10.53 12.32
C GLN A 206 -15.59 -9.12 12.89
N THR A 207 -14.68 -8.29 12.43
CA THR A 207 -14.58 -6.86 12.78
C THR A 207 -14.90 -6.00 11.57
N PRO A 208 -15.29 -4.74 11.77
CA PRO A 208 -15.39 -3.80 10.65
C PRO A 208 -14.09 -3.72 9.86
N THR A 209 -14.20 -3.65 8.54
CA THR A 209 -13.07 -3.63 7.60
C THR A 209 -12.09 -2.51 7.96
N TYR A 210 -10.79 -2.85 8.00
CA TYR A 210 -9.66 -1.94 8.30
C TYR A 210 -9.63 -1.34 9.71
N LYS A 211 -10.57 -1.61 10.58
CA LYS A 211 -10.65 -0.99 11.91
C LYS A 211 -9.66 -1.57 12.92
N TRP A 212 -9.08 -2.73 12.66
CA TRP A 212 -8.05 -3.36 13.49
C TRP A 212 -6.63 -2.82 13.22
N TRP A 213 -6.40 -2.12 12.11
CA TRP A 213 -5.10 -1.59 11.76
C TRP A 213 -4.61 -0.55 12.78
N ASN A 214 -3.33 -0.61 13.13
CA ASN A 214 -2.68 0.36 13.99
C ASN A 214 -1.22 0.55 13.58
N TRP A 215 -0.53 1.50 14.18
CA TRP A 215 0.92 1.54 14.13
C TRP A 215 1.47 0.32 14.87
N HIS A 216 2.54 -0.28 14.37
CA HIS A 216 3.03 -1.55 14.95
C HIS A 216 3.48 -1.41 16.41
N ASP A 217 3.88 -0.20 16.86
CA ASP A 217 4.26 0.11 18.24
C ASP A 217 3.08 0.49 19.14
N SER A 218 1.86 0.50 18.60
CA SER A 218 0.66 0.99 19.29
C SER A 218 -0.45 -0.08 19.39
N TYR A 219 -0.16 -1.33 19.07
CA TYR A 219 -1.06 -2.43 19.38
C TYR A 219 -1.01 -2.72 20.88
N VAL A 220 -2.18 -2.58 21.53
CA VAL A 220 -2.35 -2.92 22.94
C VAL A 220 -3.33 -4.08 23.03
N GLU A 221 -2.95 -5.14 23.74
CA GLU A 221 -3.79 -6.32 23.92
C GLU A 221 -5.12 -5.91 24.57
N GLY A 222 -6.23 -6.30 23.94
CA GLY A 222 -7.59 -5.98 24.40
C GLY A 222 -8.04 -4.52 24.23
N ALA A 223 -7.23 -3.65 23.62
CA ALA A 223 -7.64 -2.28 23.34
C ALA A 223 -8.67 -2.22 22.20
N ALA A 224 -9.76 -1.46 22.41
CA ALA A 224 -10.66 -1.12 21.33
C ALA A 224 -9.93 -0.25 20.27
N PRO A 225 -10.31 -0.34 18.98
CA PRO A 225 -9.81 0.59 17.97
C PRO A 225 -9.96 2.03 18.44
N ASP A 226 -8.93 2.85 18.21
CA ASP A 226 -8.99 4.27 18.55
C ASP A 226 -10.16 4.93 17.78
N LYS A 227 -11.16 5.42 18.51
CA LYS A 227 -12.37 6.02 17.94
C LYS A 227 -12.07 7.17 16.98
N ARG A 228 -11.03 7.95 17.27
CA ARG A 228 -10.59 9.08 16.43
C ARG A 228 -10.12 8.61 15.05
N TRP A 229 -9.40 7.50 14.99
CA TRP A 229 -9.03 6.87 13.71
C TRP A 229 -10.24 6.39 12.92
N VAL A 230 -11.19 5.74 13.59
CA VAL A 230 -12.43 5.26 12.96
C VAL A 230 -13.18 6.42 12.32
N GLU A 231 -13.42 7.50 13.07
CA GLU A 231 -14.15 8.68 12.58
C GLU A 231 -13.46 9.36 11.39
N VAL A 232 -12.14 9.53 11.45
CA VAL A 232 -11.39 10.19 10.37
C VAL A 232 -11.27 9.30 9.14
N SER A 233 -11.10 7.98 9.31
CA SER A 233 -11.06 7.06 8.17
C SER A 233 -12.39 6.98 7.45
N ASP A 234 -13.50 6.99 8.18
CA ASP A 234 -14.86 6.96 7.59
C ASP A 234 -15.14 8.25 6.80
N ALA A 235 -14.74 9.41 7.34
CA ALA A 235 -14.88 10.69 6.64
C ALA A 235 -14.02 10.74 5.36
N GLY A 236 -12.77 10.28 5.42
CA GLY A 236 -11.87 10.21 4.27
C GLY A 236 -12.37 9.25 3.19
N GLU A 237 -12.88 8.08 3.58
CA GLU A 237 -13.43 7.10 2.67
C GLU A 237 -14.73 7.60 2.00
N ALA A 238 -15.57 8.29 2.75
CA ALA A 238 -16.79 8.92 2.21
C ALA A 238 -16.45 10.01 1.19
N ALA A 239 -15.45 10.86 1.48
CA ALA A 239 -14.99 11.90 0.57
C ALA A 239 -14.44 11.30 -0.74
N PHE A 240 -13.65 10.22 -0.66
CA PHE A 240 -13.12 9.50 -1.82
C PHE A 240 -14.23 8.87 -2.68
N ARG A 241 -15.20 8.20 -2.07
CA ARG A 241 -16.34 7.61 -2.77
C ARG A 241 -17.20 8.67 -3.48
N ASN A 242 -17.42 9.81 -2.84
CA ASN A 242 -18.15 10.92 -3.41
C ASN A 242 -17.43 11.53 -4.63
N LYS A 243 -16.10 11.65 -4.60
CA LYS A 243 -15.31 12.06 -5.77
C LYS A 243 -15.45 11.08 -6.93
N GLN A 244 -15.35 9.78 -6.66
CA GLN A 244 -15.54 8.75 -7.71
C GLN A 244 -16.95 8.73 -8.30
N ALA A 245 -17.98 8.97 -7.48
CA ALA A 245 -19.36 9.05 -7.94
C ALA A 245 -19.63 10.30 -8.79
N GLY A 246 -18.96 11.43 -8.49
CA GLY A 246 -19.03 12.67 -9.26
C GLY A 246 -18.19 12.70 -10.54
N ALA A 247 -17.27 11.75 -10.71
CA ALA A 247 -16.36 11.65 -11.87
C ALA A 247 -16.85 10.72 -12.98
N LYS A 248 -18.11 10.25 -12.92
CA LYS A 248 -18.72 9.51 -14.05
C LYS A 248 -19.25 10.50 -15.08
N PRO A 249 -18.82 10.39 -16.36
CA PRO A 249 -19.34 11.21 -17.47
C PRO A 249 -20.81 10.94 -17.74
#